data_b578b6d997a678f193f4c7683c079842
#
_entry.id   b578b6d997a678f193f4c7683c079842
#
_cell.length_a   1.000
_cell.length_b   1.000
_cell.length_c   1.000
_cell.angle_alpha   90.00
_cell.angle_beta   90.00
_cell.angle_gamma   90.00
#
_symmetry.space_group_name_H-M   'P 1'
#
loop_
_entity.id
_entity.type
_entity.pdbx_description
1 polymer ?
#
loop_
_entity_poly.entity_id
_entity_poly.type
_entity_poly.pdbx_seq_one_letter_code
_entity_poly.pdbx_strand_id
1 'polypeptide(L)'
;MNLLDAVIGLPANLFYGTGIPACILVFKQNRDRKDILFIDASGDEYYDKGKNQNKLREEDIQRIVVAYEKYETIDKFAYVASIDEIKDNDYNLNIPRYVDTFEEEELVDMEEVAKNIASIKEELEQVELQMSKYLKELGL
;
A
#
# COMPACT_ATOMS: atom_id res chain seq x y z
N MET A 1 23.65 23.09 2.28
CA MET A 1 23.63 22.20 3.47
C MET A 1 22.65 21.07 3.18
N ASN A 2 23.06 19.83 3.35
CA ASN A 2 22.14 18.67 3.24
C ASN A 2 21.65 18.33 4.65
N LEU A 3 20.49 18.84 5.03
CA LEU A 3 19.89 18.65 6.36
C LEU A 3 18.81 17.57 6.39
N LEU A 4 18.23 17.22 5.23
CA LEU A 4 17.17 16.22 5.15
C LEU A 4 17.76 14.83 5.38
N ASP A 5 17.28 14.12 6.39
CA ASP A 5 17.74 12.78 6.78
C ASP A 5 16.82 11.69 6.27
N ALA A 6 15.51 11.88 6.44
CA ALA A 6 14.54 10.94 5.93
C ALA A 6 13.23 11.59 5.50
N VAL A 7 12.51 10.91 4.61
CA VAL A 7 11.14 11.20 4.17
C VAL A 7 10.30 9.95 4.45
N ILE A 8 9.28 10.07 5.30
CA ILE A 8 8.45 8.95 5.73
C ILE A 8 7.02 9.23 5.28
N GLY A 9 6.50 8.42 4.36
CA GLY A 9 5.11 8.45 3.91
C GLY A 9 4.21 7.73 4.90
N LEU A 10 3.09 8.34 5.22
CA LEU A 10 2.09 7.82 6.14
C LEU A 10 0.75 7.62 5.43
N PRO A 11 -0.12 6.74 5.93
CA PRO A 11 -1.43 6.48 5.34
C PRO A 11 -2.30 7.74 5.26
N ALA A 12 -3.24 7.72 4.32
CA ALA A 12 -4.32 8.69 4.28
C ALA A 12 -5.25 8.56 5.51
N ASN A 13 -6.08 9.56 5.74
CA ASN A 13 -7.07 9.56 6.83
C ASN A 13 -6.49 9.33 8.25
N LEU A 14 -5.23 9.68 8.52
CA LEU A 14 -4.68 9.63 9.86
C LEU A 14 -5.14 10.79 10.75
N PHE A 15 -5.48 11.91 10.16
CA PHE A 15 -5.88 13.12 10.88
C PHE A 15 -7.35 13.44 10.66
N TYR A 16 -8.01 13.96 11.68
CA TYR A 16 -9.42 14.35 11.57
C TYR A 16 -9.63 15.42 10.51
N GLY A 17 -10.68 15.22 9.72
CA GLY A 17 -11.10 16.21 8.72
C GLY A 17 -10.29 16.26 7.43
N THR A 18 -9.32 15.35 7.24
CA THR A 18 -8.55 15.26 5.99
C THR A 18 -8.35 13.82 5.55
N GLY A 19 -8.62 13.56 4.26
CA GLY A 19 -8.34 12.28 3.62
C GLY A 19 -6.98 12.24 2.90
N ILE A 20 -6.14 13.27 3.07
CA ILE A 20 -4.87 13.37 2.37
C ILE A 20 -3.80 12.55 3.11
N PRO A 21 -2.95 11.77 2.39
CA PRO A 21 -1.77 11.17 2.99
C PRO A 21 -0.85 12.24 3.60
N ALA A 22 -0.25 11.92 4.72
CA ALA A 22 0.73 12.79 5.37
C ALA A 22 2.15 12.26 5.15
N CYS A 23 3.16 13.12 5.32
CA CYS A 23 4.55 12.68 5.39
C CYS A 23 5.28 13.36 6.55
N ILE A 24 6.30 12.69 7.06
CA ILE A 24 7.22 13.22 8.05
C ILE A 24 8.55 13.49 7.34
N LEU A 25 9.04 14.72 7.46
CA LEU A 25 10.38 15.10 7.03
C LEU A 25 11.29 15.16 8.25
N VAL A 26 12.33 14.35 8.28
CA VAL A 26 13.32 14.32 9.35
C VAL A 26 14.51 15.15 8.94
N PHE A 27 14.80 16.22 9.71
CA PHE A 27 15.97 17.06 9.51
C PHE A 27 16.99 16.84 10.63
N LYS A 28 18.25 16.70 10.23
CA LYS A 28 19.35 16.44 11.17
C LYS A 28 20.56 17.32 10.85
N GLN A 29 21.11 17.97 11.85
CA GLN A 29 22.35 18.71 11.74
C GLN A 29 23.55 17.79 11.95
N ASN A 30 24.70 18.15 11.38
CA ASN A 30 25.98 17.44 11.54
C ASN A 30 25.89 15.96 11.15
N ARG A 31 25.29 15.69 9.99
CA ARG A 31 25.20 14.34 9.43
C ARG A 31 26.55 13.94 8.81
N ASP A 32 27.00 12.73 9.10
CA ASP A 32 28.17 12.13 8.45
C ASP A 32 27.81 11.59 7.05
N ARG A 33 26.56 11.13 6.87
CA ARG A 33 26.04 10.59 5.60
C ARG A 33 25.35 11.67 4.77
N LYS A 34 25.39 11.52 3.45
CA LYS A 34 24.74 12.46 2.50
C LYS A 34 23.44 11.92 1.93
N ASP A 35 23.23 10.61 2.03
CA ASP A 35 22.09 9.90 1.49
C ASP A 35 20.82 10.25 2.27
N ILE A 36 19.66 10.07 1.65
CA ILE A 36 18.35 10.33 2.25
C ILE A 36 17.58 9.00 2.25
N LEU A 37 16.99 8.68 3.40
CA LEU A 37 16.15 7.50 3.54
C LEU A 37 14.70 7.85 3.19
N PHE A 38 14.12 7.11 2.27
CA PHE A 38 12.69 7.14 1.96
C PHE A 38 12.01 5.92 2.57
N ILE A 39 10.92 6.10 3.30
CA ILE A 39 10.10 5.03 3.85
C ILE A 39 8.67 5.23 3.36
N ASP A 40 8.07 4.20 2.79
CA ASP A 40 6.66 4.18 2.42
C ASP A 40 5.88 3.29 3.39
N ALA A 41 5.18 3.92 4.33
CA ALA A 41 4.27 3.26 5.25
C ALA A 41 2.80 3.60 4.94
N SER A 42 2.49 3.93 3.68
CA SER A 42 1.13 4.30 3.25
C SER A 42 0.28 3.10 2.83
N GLY A 43 0.87 1.93 2.63
CA GLY A 43 0.18 0.70 2.22
C GLY A 43 -0.86 0.22 3.24
N ASP A 44 -1.90 -0.46 2.76
CA ASP A 44 -3.04 -0.94 3.57
C ASP A 44 -2.62 -1.90 4.70
N GLU A 45 -1.47 -2.52 4.58
CA GLU A 45 -0.87 -3.43 5.57
C GLU A 45 -0.25 -2.72 6.79
N TYR A 46 -0.01 -1.40 6.70
CA TYR A 46 0.68 -0.62 7.73
C TYR A 46 -0.24 0.18 8.64
N TYR A 47 -1.55 -0.07 8.62
CA TYR A 47 -2.49 0.60 9.50
C TYR A 47 -3.78 -0.18 9.68
N ASP A 48 -4.51 0.13 10.75
CA ASP A 48 -5.89 -0.31 10.95
C ASP A 48 -6.87 0.67 10.30
N LYS A 49 -7.76 0.14 9.46
CA LYS A 49 -8.79 0.91 8.79
C LYS A 49 -9.95 1.20 9.73
N GLY A 50 -10.10 2.44 10.15
CA GLY A 50 -11.20 2.88 10.98
C GLY A 50 -12.36 3.47 10.18
N LYS A 51 -13.54 3.55 10.80
CA LYS A 51 -14.74 4.09 10.15
C LYS A 51 -14.60 5.57 9.77
N ASN A 52 -13.94 6.37 10.59
CA ASN A 52 -13.77 7.82 10.41
C ASN A 52 -12.31 8.23 10.28
N GLN A 53 -11.38 7.38 10.69
CA GLN A 53 -9.97 7.67 10.75
C GLN A 53 -9.17 6.37 10.76
N ASN A 54 -8.07 6.32 10.02
CA ASN A 54 -7.11 5.24 10.08
C ASN A 54 -6.21 5.39 11.30
N LYS A 55 -5.65 4.30 11.80
CA LYS A 55 -4.80 4.31 12.98
C LYS A 55 -3.56 3.45 12.75
N LEU A 56 -2.39 4.02 13.01
CA LEU A 56 -1.15 3.25 13.05
C LEU A 56 -1.15 2.38 14.32
N ARG A 57 -0.84 1.09 14.14
CA ARG A 57 -0.64 0.16 15.25
C ARG A 57 0.77 0.35 15.82
N GLU A 58 0.99 -0.14 17.02
CA GLU A 58 2.32 -0.11 17.64
C GLU A 58 3.38 -0.82 16.79
N GLU A 59 3.01 -1.94 16.18
CA GLU A 59 3.89 -2.70 15.27
C GLU A 59 4.28 -1.92 14.02
N ASP A 60 3.38 -1.11 13.47
CA ASP A 60 3.64 -0.27 12.30
C ASP A 60 4.61 0.87 12.64
N ILE A 61 4.40 1.49 13.81
CA ILE A 61 5.31 2.50 14.33
C ILE A 61 6.69 1.91 14.57
N GLN A 62 6.78 0.73 15.20
CA GLN A 62 8.04 0.04 15.44
C GLN A 62 8.75 -0.33 14.14
N ARG A 63 8.02 -0.76 13.10
CA ARG A 63 8.59 -1.06 11.79
C ARG A 63 9.25 0.17 11.16
N ILE A 64 8.58 1.33 11.21
CA ILE A 64 9.13 2.61 10.73
C ILE A 64 10.39 2.99 11.53
N VAL A 65 10.34 2.89 12.86
CA VAL A 65 11.46 3.23 13.73
C VAL A 65 12.67 2.33 13.45
N VAL A 66 12.47 1.02 13.36
CA VAL A 66 13.52 0.05 13.06
C VAL A 66 14.14 0.30 11.68
N ALA A 67 13.32 0.60 10.66
CA ALA A 67 13.82 0.93 9.33
C ALA A 67 14.67 2.21 9.35
N TYR A 68 14.24 3.21 10.10
CA TYR A 68 14.99 4.46 10.27
C TYR A 68 16.32 4.24 11.01
N GLU A 69 16.33 3.44 12.07
CA GLU A 69 17.54 3.12 12.84
C GLU A 69 18.55 2.31 12.04
N LYS A 70 18.10 1.30 11.31
CA LYS A 70 18.96 0.47 10.45
C LYS A 70 19.49 1.24 9.26
N TYR A 71 18.69 2.15 8.71
CA TYR A 71 19.03 2.98 7.57
C TYR A 71 19.49 2.15 6.35
N GLU A 72 18.70 1.16 6.01
CA GLU A 72 18.96 0.20 4.92
C GLU A 72 17.79 0.18 3.94
N THR A 73 18.08 -0.20 2.69
CA THR A 73 17.02 -0.46 1.71
C THR A 73 16.29 -1.75 2.06
N ILE A 74 14.98 -1.67 2.18
CA ILE A 74 14.06 -2.78 2.43
C ILE A 74 13.08 -2.83 1.26
N ASP A 75 12.99 -3.97 0.61
CA ASP A 75 12.12 -4.16 -0.55
C ASP A 75 10.70 -3.70 -0.27
N LYS A 76 10.13 -2.92 -1.20
CA LYS A 76 8.76 -2.35 -1.16
C LYS A 76 8.43 -1.47 0.06
N PHE A 77 9.41 -1.16 0.91
CA PHE A 77 9.16 -0.42 2.15
C PHE A 77 10.11 0.76 2.37
N ALA A 78 11.42 0.58 2.16
CA ALA A 78 12.40 1.62 2.42
C ALA A 78 13.52 1.63 1.38
N TYR A 79 13.99 2.81 1.00
CA TYR A 79 15.06 2.99 0.04
C TYR A 79 16.02 4.09 0.48
N VAL A 80 17.32 3.81 0.41
CA VAL A 80 18.37 4.77 0.69
C VAL A 80 18.85 5.38 -0.63
N ALA A 81 18.40 6.59 -0.92
CA ALA A 81 18.75 7.31 -2.13
C ALA A 81 20.04 8.12 -1.96
N SER A 82 20.96 8.01 -2.90
CA SER A 82 22.15 8.85 -2.92
C SER A 82 21.81 10.29 -3.29
N ILE A 83 22.64 11.25 -2.85
CA ILE A 83 22.43 12.64 -3.19
C ILE A 83 22.52 12.91 -4.71
N ASP A 84 23.30 12.10 -5.43
CA ASP A 84 23.42 12.26 -6.88
C ASP A 84 22.18 11.75 -7.60
N GLU A 85 21.60 10.64 -7.17
CA GLU A 85 20.30 10.16 -7.65
C GLU A 85 19.19 11.20 -7.41
N ILE A 86 19.18 11.85 -6.25
CA ILE A 86 18.21 12.90 -5.93
C ILE A 86 18.37 14.12 -6.84
N LYS A 87 19.62 14.50 -7.18
CA LYS A 87 19.90 15.55 -8.15
C LYS A 87 19.42 15.19 -9.56
N ASP A 88 19.66 13.95 -9.98
CA ASP A 88 19.24 13.43 -11.28
C ASP A 88 17.71 13.39 -11.41
N ASN A 89 17.01 13.27 -10.29
CA ASN A 89 15.56 13.40 -10.16
C ASN A 89 15.08 14.85 -9.91
N ASP A 90 15.88 15.86 -10.26
CA ASP A 90 15.54 17.29 -10.07
C ASP A 90 15.16 17.67 -8.64
N TYR A 91 15.78 17.02 -7.65
CA TYR A 91 15.44 17.16 -6.22
C TYR A 91 13.97 16.83 -5.89
N ASN A 92 13.33 16.03 -6.70
CA ASN A 92 11.98 15.58 -6.41
C ASN A 92 12.02 14.54 -5.29
N LEU A 93 11.29 14.81 -4.20
CA LEU A 93 11.24 13.96 -3.00
C LEU A 93 9.97 13.08 -2.96
N ASN A 94 9.33 12.84 -4.09
CA ASN A 94 8.15 11.99 -4.16
C ASN A 94 8.53 10.52 -3.90
N ILE A 95 8.02 9.95 -2.80
CA ILE A 95 8.38 8.62 -2.30
C ILE A 95 8.26 7.51 -3.36
N PRO A 96 7.17 7.43 -4.18
CA PRO A 96 7.04 6.42 -5.23
C PRO A 96 8.12 6.43 -6.32
N ARG A 97 8.97 7.45 -6.36
CA ARG A 97 10.14 7.46 -7.25
C ARG A 97 11.32 6.64 -6.73
N TYR A 98 11.35 6.39 -5.44
CA TYR A 98 12.44 5.74 -4.73
C TYR A 98 12.03 4.40 -4.15
N VAL A 99 10.83 4.31 -3.61
CA VAL A 99 10.26 3.06 -3.09
C VAL A 99 9.27 2.52 -4.10
N ASP A 100 9.63 1.43 -4.77
CA ASP A 100 8.74 0.73 -5.68
C ASP A 100 7.84 -0.22 -4.88
N THR A 101 6.59 0.19 -4.70
CA THR A 101 5.55 -0.60 -4.01
C THR A 101 4.72 -1.43 -4.98
N PHE A 102 5.11 -1.49 -6.27
CA PHE A 102 4.38 -2.24 -7.29
C PHE A 102 4.42 -3.74 -6.96
N GLU A 103 3.26 -4.32 -6.77
CA GLU A 103 3.08 -5.77 -6.75
C GLU A 103 2.78 -6.22 -8.18
N GLU A 104 3.59 -7.13 -8.73
CA GLU A 104 3.22 -7.81 -9.96
C GLU A 104 1.92 -8.56 -9.69
N GLU A 105 0.84 -8.14 -10.36
CA GLU A 105 -0.41 -8.90 -10.32
C GLU A 105 -0.13 -10.31 -10.82
N GLU A 106 -0.58 -11.32 -10.07
CA GLU A 106 -0.52 -12.70 -10.53
C GLU A 106 -1.20 -12.78 -11.89
N LEU A 107 -0.50 -13.39 -12.87
CA LEU A 107 -1.04 -13.57 -14.20
C LEU A 107 -2.35 -14.36 -14.08
N VAL A 108 -3.46 -13.69 -14.35
CA VAL A 108 -4.79 -14.32 -14.33
C VAL A 108 -4.84 -15.35 -15.42
N ASP A 109 -4.95 -16.64 -15.05
CA ASP A 109 -5.18 -17.72 -16.01
C ASP A 109 -6.59 -17.58 -16.60
N MET A 110 -6.65 -17.06 -17.81
CA MET A 110 -7.90 -16.82 -18.54
C MET A 110 -8.67 -18.14 -18.79
N GLU A 111 -7.98 -19.28 -18.90
CA GLU A 111 -8.64 -20.58 -19.07
C GLU A 111 -9.30 -21.05 -17.78
N GLU A 112 -8.67 -20.84 -16.63
CA GLU A 112 -9.24 -21.14 -15.32
C GLU A 112 -10.43 -20.26 -15.02
N VAL A 113 -10.33 -18.97 -15.29
CA VAL A 113 -11.46 -18.03 -15.13
C VAL A 113 -12.63 -18.41 -16.03
N ALA A 114 -12.38 -18.77 -17.28
CA ALA A 114 -13.44 -19.21 -18.21
C ALA A 114 -14.14 -20.50 -17.73
N LYS A 115 -13.40 -21.46 -17.17
CA LYS A 115 -13.97 -22.67 -16.58
C LYS A 115 -14.83 -22.35 -15.36
N ASN A 116 -14.35 -21.47 -14.49
CA ASN A 116 -15.10 -21.05 -13.30
C ASN A 116 -16.41 -20.33 -13.68
N ILE A 117 -16.37 -19.46 -14.69
CA ILE A 117 -17.57 -18.81 -15.23
C ILE A 117 -18.56 -19.84 -15.79
N ALA A 118 -18.09 -20.84 -16.52
CA ALA A 118 -18.95 -21.89 -17.07
C ALA A 118 -19.62 -22.71 -15.95
N SER A 119 -18.87 -23.11 -14.94
CA SER A 119 -19.39 -23.86 -13.78
C SER A 119 -20.45 -23.05 -13.00
N ILE A 120 -20.17 -21.76 -12.73
CA ILE A 120 -21.13 -20.90 -12.03
C ILE A 120 -22.42 -20.72 -12.85
N LYS A 121 -22.35 -20.65 -14.18
CA LYS A 121 -23.55 -20.57 -15.02
C LYS A 121 -24.38 -21.84 -14.97
N GLU A 122 -23.76 -23.02 -14.98
CA GLU A 122 -24.48 -24.28 -14.81
C GLU A 122 -25.17 -24.40 -13.46
N GLU A 123 -24.51 -23.99 -12.39
CA GLU A 123 -25.09 -23.93 -11.04
C GLU A 123 -26.29 -22.95 -11.00
N LEU A 124 -26.16 -21.79 -11.63
CA LEU A 124 -27.22 -20.80 -11.71
C LEU A 124 -28.47 -21.37 -12.40
N GLU A 125 -28.31 -22.02 -13.57
CA GLU A 125 -29.41 -22.67 -14.29
C GLU A 125 -30.12 -23.73 -13.44
N GLN A 126 -29.36 -24.53 -12.69
CA GLN A 126 -29.95 -25.54 -11.79
C GLN A 126 -30.77 -24.90 -10.68
N VAL A 127 -30.26 -23.84 -10.05
CA VAL A 127 -30.96 -23.10 -9.00
C VAL A 127 -32.22 -22.43 -9.55
N GLU A 128 -32.18 -21.83 -10.75
CA GLU A 128 -33.33 -21.23 -11.41
C GLU A 128 -34.43 -22.25 -11.73
N LEU A 129 -34.02 -23.45 -12.19
CA LEU A 129 -34.93 -24.55 -12.42
C LEU A 129 -35.63 -25.03 -11.13
N GLN A 130 -34.88 -25.14 -10.04
CA GLN A 130 -35.42 -25.50 -8.74
C GLN A 130 -36.39 -24.42 -8.22
N MET A 131 -35.99 -23.16 -8.32
CA MET A 131 -36.85 -22.01 -7.94
C MET A 131 -38.13 -22.01 -8.73
N SER A 132 -38.08 -22.23 -10.05
CA SER A 132 -39.27 -22.30 -10.90
C SER A 132 -40.22 -23.45 -10.51
N LYS A 133 -39.68 -24.60 -10.04
CA LYS A 133 -40.53 -25.70 -9.52
C LYS A 133 -41.23 -25.29 -8.24
N TYR A 134 -40.50 -24.70 -7.28
CA TYR A 134 -41.08 -24.26 -6.01
C TYR A 134 -42.14 -23.16 -6.21
N LEU A 135 -41.93 -22.22 -7.12
CA LEU A 135 -42.90 -21.19 -7.45
C LEU A 135 -44.23 -21.80 -8.02
N LYS A 136 -44.10 -22.79 -8.93
CA LYS A 136 -45.25 -23.52 -9.45
C LYS A 136 -45.99 -24.31 -8.37
N GLU A 137 -45.32 -24.91 -7.42
CA GLU A 137 -45.93 -25.64 -6.29
C GLU A 137 -46.69 -24.69 -5.34
N LEU A 138 -46.22 -23.44 -5.23
CA LEU A 138 -46.84 -22.40 -4.42
C LEU A 138 -47.95 -21.65 -5.16
N GLY A 139 -48.18 -21.96 -6.45
CA GLY A 139 -49.25 -21.35 -7.25
C GLY A 139 -48.90 -19.91 -7.71
N LEU A 140 -47.61 -19.59 -7.80
CA LEU A 140 -47.07 -18.32 -8.28
C LEU A 140 -46.53 -18.43 -9.71
#